data_7e58fb4d20be9579e0fcfd9bb0b02c68
#
_entry.id   7e58fb4d20be9579e0fcfd9bb0b02c68
#
_cell.length_a   1.000
_cell.length_b   1.000
_cell.length_c   1.000
_cell.angle_alpha   90.00
_cell.angle_beta   90.00
_cell.angle_gamma   90.00
#
_symmetry.space_group_name_H-M   'P 1'
#
loop_
_entity.id
_entity.type
_entity.pdbx_description
1 polymer ?
#
loop_
_entity_poly.entity_id
_entity_poly.type
_entity_poly.pdbx_seq_one_letter_code
_entity_poly.pdbx_strand_id
1 'polypeptide(L)'
;MFVAAALATLVIGHSVDGREIRATHVGPDTARVNVLVVGDLHGNEPAGEAIVARLRGADPPEGVALWLVRTANPDGRAAHTRHNARGVDLNRNFPWRWRSAPRGVYFPGPRAGSEPETRALMRLVRRVRPQLGIYYHQQIGITVRARGADPSVMRDYARRTGLPLRSLPNYRGTAVGWQNRLIPAGSAFVVELRAGRAPAKTHADAVLALARRYAR
;
A
#
# COMPACT_ATOMS: atom_id res chain seq x y z
N MET A 1 -27.25 17.81 -1.64
CA MET A 1 -26.37 18.43 -0.64
C MET A 1 -25.03 17.67 -0.70
N PHE A 2 -24.01 18.24 -1.33
CA PHE A 2 -22.68 17.64 -1.34
C PHE A 2 -22.05 17.84 0.04
N VAL A 3 -21.95 16.78 0.81
CA VAL A 3 -21.11 16.79 2.01
C VAL A 3 -19.69 16.74 1.52
N ALA A 4 -18.92 17.80 1.71
CA ALA A 4 -17.49 17.79 1.38
C ALA A 4 -16.83 16.60 2.08
N ALA A 5 -16.10 15.80 1.32
CA ALA A 5 -15.40 14.64 1.87
C ALA A 5 -14.44 15.12 2.96
N ALA A 6 -14.59 14.59 4.18
CA ALA A 6 -13.69 14.94 5.28
C ALA A 6 -12.25 14.54 4.89
N LEU A 7 -11.34 15.49 4.98
CA LEU A 7 -9.91 15.28 4.75
C LEU A 7 -9.18 15.44 6.09
N ALA A 8 -8.70 14.36 6.64
CA ALA A 8 -7.90 14.36 7.87
C ALA A 8 -6.54 13.69 7.64
N THR A 9 -5.49 14.26 8.17
CA THR A 9 -4.15 13.64 8.15
C THR A 9 -3.76 13.26 9.57
N LEU A 10 -3.42 11.99 9.76
CA LEU A 10 -3.09 11.38 11.05
C LEU A 10 -1.64 10.91 11.03
N VAL A 11 -0.92 11.12 12.12
CA VAL A 11 0.37 10.45 12.37
C VAL A 11 0.07 9.04 12.86
N ILE A 12 0.45 8.03 12.07
CA ILE A 12 0.25 6.60 12.40
C ILE A 12 1.46 5.97 13.08
N GLY A 13 2.58 6.66 13.09
CA GLY A 13 3.83 6.26 13.73
C GLY A 13 5.00 7.11 13.29
N HIS A 14 6.19 6.69 13.72
CA HIS A 14 7.46 7.31 13.35
C HIS A 14 8.41 6.25 12.82
N SER A 15 9.31 6.64 11.93
CA SER A 15 10.40 5.81 11.43
C SER A 15 11.51 5.61 12.46
N VAL A 16 12.54 4.89 12.09
CA VAL A 16 13.73 4.69 12.94
C VAL A 16 14.38 6.03 13.33
N ASP A 17 14.48 6.96 12.38
CA ASP A 17 15.08 8.30 12.60
C ASP A 17 14.06 9.32 13.13
N GLY A 18 12.89 8.89 13.58
CA GLY A 18 11.87 9.76 14.18
C GLY A 18 11.00 10.54 13.18
N ARG A 19 11.13 10.30 11.86
CA ARG A 19 10.28 10.97 10.86
C ARG A 19 8.85 10.43 10.94
N GLU A 20 7.87 11.33 10.86
CA GLU A 20 6.47 10.95 10.91
C GLU A 20 6.04 10.11 9.70
N ILE A 21 5.31 9.05 9.98
CA ILE A 21 4.57 8.27 8.98
C ILE A 21 3.11 8.72 9.07
N ARG A 22 2.59 9.27 7.98
CA ARG A 22 1.26 9.87 7.93
C ARG A 22 0.30 9.08 7.06
N ALA A 23 -0.93 8.97 7.50
CA ALA A 23 -2.04 8.50 6.69
C ALA A 23 -3.05 9.64 6.50
N THR A 24 -3.50 9.87 5.27
CA THR A 24 -4.59 10.79 4.97
C THR A 24 -5.88 9.98 4.81
N HIS A 25 -6.89 10.32 5.57
CA HIS A 25 -8.26 9.83 5.42
C HIS A 25 -9.04 10.77 4.51
N VAL A 26 -9.72 10.22 3.50
CA VAL A 26 -10.58 10.95 2.56
C VAL A 26 -11.91 10.23 2.47
N GLY A 27 -12.98 10.88 2.84
CA GLY A 27 -14.34 10.33 2.84
C GLY A 27 -15.00 10.36 4.21
N PRO A 28 -16.19 9.77 4.36
CA PRO A 28 -16.92 9.79 5.62
C PRO A 28 -16.34 8.81 6.65
N ASP A 29 -16.34 9.19 7.92
CA ASP A 29 -15.94 8.30 9.03
C ASP A 29 -16.85 7.07 9.17
N THR A 30 -18.09 7.19 8.67
CA THR A 30 -19.10 6.13 8.65
C THR A 30 -19.01 5.21 7.42
N ALA A 31 -17.92 5.30 6.65
CA ALA A 31 -17.75 4.48 5.45
C ALA A 31 -17.82 2.98 5.75
N ARG A 32 -18.59 2.26 4.94
CA ARG A 32 -18.69 0.79 5.02
C ARG A 32 -17.53 0.09 4.34
N VAL A 33 -16.90 0.77 3.38
CA VAL A 33 -15.78 0.27 2.59
C VAL A 33 -14.56 1.14 2.82
N ASN A 34 -13.48 0.52 3.27
CA ASN A 34 -12.19 1.16 3.43
C ASN A 34 -11.21 0.69 2.35
N VAL A 35 -10.54 1.60 1.71
CA VAL A 35 -9.51 1.35 0.71
C VAL A 35 -8.18 1.89 1.21
N LEU A 36 -7.18 1.04 1.31
CA LEU A 36 -5.81 1.44 1.66
C LEU A 36 -4.95 1.56 0.40
N VAL A 37 -4.26 2.68 0.26
CA VAL A 37 -3.28 2.90 -0.80
C VAL A 37 -1.95 3.32 -0.17
N VAL A 38 -0.90 2.55 -0.45
CA VAL A 38 0.47 2.83 -0.01
C VAL A 38 1.31 3.18 -1.23
N GLY A 39 1.82 4.41 -1.27
CA GLY A 39 2.54 4.94 -2.44
C GLY A 39 4.00 4.51 -2.50
N ASP A 40 4.61 4.33 -1.34
CA ASP A 40 6.04 3.99 -1.23
C ASP A 40 6.27 3.16 0.05
N LEU A 41 6.84 1.97 -0.13
CA LEU A 41 7.33 1.09 0.95
C LEU A 41 8.85 0.91 0.87
N HIS A 42 9.43 1.07 -0.32
CA HIS A 42 10.86 1.13 -0.56
C HIS A 42 11.24 2.55 -1.00
N GLY A 43 12.04 3.25 -0.22
CA GLY A 43 12.26 4.69 -0.40
C GLY A 43 12.88 5.12 -1.74
N ASN A 44 13.39 4.19 -2.53
CA ASN A 44 13.86 4.42 -3.89
C ASN A 44 12.80 4.13 -4.98
N GLU A 45 11.54 3.87 -4.59
CA GLU A 45 10.43 3.53 -5.50
C GLU A 45 9.26 4.55 -5.42
N PRO A 46 9.51 5.87 -5.61
CA PRO A 46 8.57 6.93 -5.21
C PRO A 46 7.41 7.19 -6.18
N ALA A 47 7.32 6.49 -7.32
CA ALA A 47 6.32 6.83 -8.36
C ALA A 47 4.86 6.73 -7.86
N GLY A 48 4.58 5.86 -6.88
CA GLY A 48 3.27 5.73 -6.26
C GLY A 48 2.83 6.95 -5.46
N GLU A 49 3.76 7.81 -5.01
CA GLU A 49 3.44 9.02 -4.27
C GLU A 49 2.55 9.99 -5.09
N ALA A 50 2.78 10.07 -6.41
CA ALA A 50 1.96 10.91 -7.28
C ALA A 50 0.51 10.42 -7.39
N ILE A 51 0.30 9.09 -7.31
CA ILE A 51 -1.04 8.48 -7.30
C ILE A 51 -1.74 8.81 -5.98
N VAL A 52 -1.04 8.67 -4.86
CA VAL A 52 -1.56 9.07 -3.54
C VAL A 52 -1.91 10.55 -3.50
N ALA A 53 -1.05 11.42 -4.03
CA ALA A 53 -1.32 12.86 -4.11
C ALA A 53 -2.59 13.15 -4.93
N ARG A 54 -2.79 12.44 -6.04
CA ARG A 54 -4.00 12.56 -6.87
C ARG A 54 -5.26 12.10 -6.12
N LEU A 55 -5.18 10.99 -5.38
CA LEU A 55 -6.30 10.45 -4.62
C LEU A 55 -6.69 11.32 -3.43
N ARG A 56 -5.77 12.12 -2.87
CA ARG A 56 -6.09 13.08 -1.80
C ARG A 56 -7.12 14.13 -2.20
N GLY A 57 -7.13 14.53 -3.48
CA GLY A 57 -8.11 15.47 -4.04
C GLY A 57 -9.25 14.78 -4.77
N ALA A 58 -9.44 13.48 -4.58
CA ALA A 58 -10.53 12.75 -5.20
C ALA A 58 -11.81 12.82 -4.35
N ASP A 59 -12.94 12.62 -5.03
CA ASP A 59 -14.23 12.38 -4.40
C ASP A 59 -14.49 10.86 -4.39
N PRO A 60 -14.37 10.18 -3.24
CA PRO A 60 -14.59 8.75 -3.17
C PRO A 60 -16.05 8.40 -3.49
N PRO A 61 -16.31 7.19 -4.00
CA PRO A 61 -17.68 6.72 -4.16
C PRO A 61 -18.45 6.74 -2.83
N GLU A 62 -19.77 6.86 -2.89
CA GLU A 62 -20.62 6.83 -1.69
C GLU A 62 -20.34 5.58 -0.83
N GLY A 63 -20.25 5.77 0.48
CA GLY A 63 -19.96 4.71 1.44
C GLY A 63 -18.51 4.22 1.45
N VAL A 64 -17.61 4.91 0.74
CA VAL A 64 -16.17 4.57 0.67
C VAL A 64 -15.33 5.63 1.38
N ALA A 65 -14.34 5.16 2.15
CA ALA A 65 -13.24 5.97 2.63
C ALA A 65 -11.90 5.48 2.08
N LEU A 66 -11.03 6.42 1.71
CA LEU A 66 -9.66 6.15 1.29
C LEU A 66 -8.71 6.43 2.46
N TRP A 67 -7.81 5.51 2.70
CA TRP A 67 -6.69 5.63 3.64
C TRP A 67 -5.39 5.66 2.82
N LEU A 68 -4.77 6.82 2.77
CA LEU A 68 -3.69 7.12 1.85
C LEU A 68 -2.39 7.30 2.61
N VAL A 69 -1.42 6.41 2.42
CA VAL A 69 -0.07 6.52 2.98
C VAL A 69 0.88 6.88 1.83
N ARG A 70 1.42 8.10 1.85
CA ARG A 70 2.32 8.58 0.80
C ARG A 70 3.60 7.76 0.78
N THR A 71 4.28 7.70 1.91
CA THR A 71 5.42 6.82 2.15
C THR A 71 5.30 6.14 3.51
N ALA A 72 5.59 4.87 3.57
CA ALA A 72 5.71 4.12 4.81
C ALA A 72 7.18 4.01 5.26
N ASN A 73 8.12 4.49 4.45
CA ASN A 73 9.56 4.46 4.69
C ASN A 73 10.19 5.85 4.48
N PRO A 74 9.89 6.83 5.34
CA PRO A 74 10.38 8.19 5.15
C PRO A 74 11.91 8.31 5.28
N ASP A 75 12.57 7.43 6.02
CA ASP A 75 14.04 7.40 6.10
C ASP A 75 14.67 6.91 4.80
N GLY A 76 14.20 5.76 4.30
CA GLY A 76 14.63 5.24 3.01
C GLY A 76 14.32 6.21 1.87
N ARG A 77 13.17 6.91 1.96
CA ARG A 77 12.79 7.94 0.98
C ARG A 77 13.74 9.12 0.98
N ALA A 78 14.16 9.61 2.16
CA ALA A 78 15.13 10.68 2.28
C ALA A 78 16.53 10.27 1.81
N ALA A 79 16.92 9.03 2.07
CA ALA A 79 18.21 8.46 1.67
C ALA A 79 18.23 7.87 0.24
N HIS A 80 17.09 7.85 -0.47
CA HIS A 80 16.93 7.21 -1.78
C HIS A 80 17.33 5.72 -1.78
N THR A 81 17.05 5.01 -0.69
CA THR A 81 17.37 3.58 -0.51
C THR A 81 16.11 2.72 -0.47
N ARG A 82 16.26 1.44 -0.84
CA ARG A 82 15.21 0.44 -0.69
C ARG A 82 14.83 0.24 0.79
N HIS A 83 15.84 0.15 1.63
CA HIS A 83 15.72 -0.21 3.03
C HIS A 83 15.32 0.99 3.90
N ASN A 84 14.88 0.71 5.13
CA ASN A 84 14.78 1.72 6.17
C ASN A 84 16.18 2.06 6.74
N ALA A 85 16.27 2.96 7.73
CA ALA A 85 17.54 3.38 8.32
C ALA A 85 18.36 2.27 9.00
N ARG A 86 17.74 1.12 9.30
CA ARG A 86 18.41 -0.09 9.85
C ARG A 86 18.87 -1.08 8.80
N GLY A 87 18.70 -0.77 7.51
CA GLY A 87 19.02 -1.65 6.41
C GLY A 87 18.03 -2.81 6.24
N VAL A 88 16.80 -2.67 6.72
CA VAL A 88 15.74 -3.68 6.64
C VAL A 88 14.85 -3.44 5.41
N ASP A 89 14.60 -4.49 4.63
CA ASP A 89 13.55 -4.51 3.63
C ASP A 89 12.20 -4.61 4.33
N LEU A 90 11.47 -3.50 4.42
CA LEU A 90 10.19 -3.44 5.10
C LEU A 90 9.17 -4.43 4.52
N ASN A 91 9.24 -4.71 3.20
CA ASN A 91 8.37 -5.70 2.55
C ASN A 91 8.85 -7.16 2.74
N ARG A 92 9.71 -7.39 3.72
CA ARG A 92 10.12 -8.72 4.24
C ARG A 92 9.91 -8.83 5.75
N ASN A 93 9.51 -7.72 6.41
CA ASN A 93 9.42 -7.63 7.87
C ASN A 93 8.02 -7.93 8.44
N PHE A 94 6.99 -8.16 7.62
CA PHE A 94 5.64 -8.50 8.09
C PHE A 94 5.55 -9.94 8.61
N PRO A 95 4.69 -10.24 9.62
CA PRO A 95 4.71 -11.53 10.33
C PRO A 95 4.36 -12.75 9.48
N TRP A 96 3.47 -12.61 8.47
CA TRP A 96 3.00 -13.75 7.72
C TRP A 96 4.13 -14.44 6.94
N ARG A 97 4.43 -15.68 7.30
CA ARG A 97 5.52 -16.48 6.71
C ARG A 97 6.91 -15.83 6.82
N TRP A 98 7.10 -14.94 7.78
CA TRP A 98 8.41 -14.36 8.02
C TRP A 98 9.47 -15.46 8.25
N ARG A 99 10.67 -15.24 7.78
CA ARG A 99 11.86 -16.07 8.05
C ARG A 99 13.06 -15.17 8.20
N SER A 100 13.98 -15.57 9.07
CA SER A 100 15.30 -14.96 9.16
C SER A 100 16.08 -15.16 7.86
N ALA A 101 16.90 -14.18 7.52
CA ALA A 101 17.85 -14.22 6.41
C ALA A 101 19.08 -13.38 6.75
N PRO A 102 20.22 -13.61 6.11
CA PRO A 102 21.41 -12.76 6.26
C PRO A 102 21.12 -11.31 5.85
N ARG A 103 21.99 -10.39 6.29
CA ARG A 103 21.98 -9.01 5.79
C ARG A 103 22.19 -8.98 4.29
N GLY A 104 21.49 -8.11 3.58
CA GLY A 104 21.51 -7.97 2.13
C GLY A 104 20.22 -7.31 1.63
N VAL A 105 20.02 -7.34 0.31
CA VAL A 105 18.90 -6.63 -0.36
C VAL A 105 17.52 -7.00 0.21
N TYR A 106 17.33 -8.24 0.65
CA TYR A 106 16.06 -8.74 1.20
C TYR A 106 16.14 -9.02 2.70
N PHE A 107 17.01 -8.33 3.43
CA PHE A 107 17.14 -8.52 4.88
C PHE A 107 15.81 -8.21 5.59
N PRO A 108 15.20 -9.21 6.26
CA PRO A 108 13.85 -9.09 6.83
C PRO A 108 13.84 -8.47 8.24
N GLY A 109 14.98 -7.97 8.72
CA GLY A 109 15.15 -7.55 10.10
C GLY A 109 15.42 -8.72 11.06
N PRO A 110 15.71 -8.42 12.33
CA PRO A 110 16.06 -9.43 13.33
C PRO A 110 14.88 -10.30 13.77
N ARG A 111 13.65 -9.84 13.60
CA ARG A 111 12.40 -10.58 13.88
C ARG A 111 11.22 -9.98 13.10
N ALA A 112 10.16 -10.74 13.01
CA ALA A 112 8.91 -10.26 12.41
C ALA A 112 8.41 -8.99 13.12
N GLY A 113 8.09 -7.96 12.35
CA GLY A 113 7.60 -6.68 12.87
C GLY A 113 8.62 -5.94 13.75
N SER A 114 9.92 -6.18 13.56
CA SER A 114 10.96 -5.47 14.29
C SER A 114 10.97 -3.96 14.02
N GLU A 115 10.55 -3.56 12.82
CA GLU A 115 10.67 -2.18 12.37
C GLU A 115 9.48 -1.31 12.79
N PRO A 116 9.71 -0.08 13.25
CA PRO A 116 8.63 0.81 13.66
C PRO A 116 7.69 1.15 12.50
N GLU A 117 8.21 1.29 11.29
CA GLU A 117 7.46 1.53 10.05
C GLU A 117 6.48 0.38 9.76
N THR A 118 6.97 -0.85 9.84
CA THR A 118 6.13 -2.06 9.68
C THR A 118 5.03 -2.08 10.73
N ARG A 119 5.35 -1.78 12.00
CA ARG A 119 4.34 -1.74 13.08
C ARG A 119 3.31 -0.63 12.87
N ALA A 120 3.73 0.53 12.33
CA ALA A 120 2.82 1.63 12.02
C ALA A 120 1.77 1.20 10.98
N LEU A 121 2.19 0.61 9.85
CA LEU A 121 1.27 0.07 8.85
C LEU A 121 0.40 -1.05 9.42
N MET A 122 0.95 -1.96 10.21
CA MET A 122 0.17 -3.04 10.82
C MET A 122 -0.92 -2.51 11.76
N ARG A 123 -0.65 -1.46 12.54
CA ARG A 123 -1.67 -0.80 13.37
C ARG A 123 -2.76 -0.18 12.52
N LEU A 124 -2.39 0.55 11.46
CA LEU A 124 -3.36 1.15 10.54
C LEU A 124 -4.26 0.08 9.92
N VAL A 125 -3.70 -0.97 9.33
CA VAL A 125 -4.46 -2.05 8.69
C VAL A 125 -5.39 -2.76 9.68
N ARG A 126 -4.95 -3.02 10.91
CA ARG A 126 -5.80 -3.63 11.95
C ARG A 126 -6.96 -2.74 12.35
N ARG A 127 -6.74 -1.43 12.46
CA ARG A 127 -7.76 -0.43 12.81
C ARG A 127 -8.79 -0.27 11.69
N VAL A 128 -8.30 -0.11 10.46
CA VAL A 128 -9.10 0.27 9.30
C VAL A 128 -9.79 -0.93 8.65
N ARG A 129 -9.17 -2.11 8.72
CA ARG A 129 -9.66 -3.36 8.10
C ARG A 129 -10.03 -3.18 6.62
N PRO A 130 -9.12 -2.70 5.76
CA PRO A 130 -9.46 -2.32 4.40
C PRO A 130 -9.89 -3.51 3.54
N GLN A 131 -11.02 -3.37 2.85
CA GLN A 131 -11.51 -4.34 1.87
C GLN A 131 -10.64 -4.38 0.60
N LEU A 132 -10.02 -3.25 0.26
CA LEU A 132 -9.07 -3.16 -0.84
C LEU A 132 -7.75 -2.56 -0.34
N GLY A 133 -6.62 -3.22 -0.65
CA GLY A 133 -5.27 -2.72 -0.38
C GLY A 133 -4.43 -2.68 -1.63
N ILE A 134 -3.84 -1.54 -1.98
CA ILE A 134 -2.95 -1.41 -3.13
C ILE A 134 -1.61 -0.85 -2.64
N TYR A 135 -0.55 -1.61 -2.90
CA TYR A 135 0.82 -1.27 -2.54
C TYR A 135 1.62 -1.04 -3.82
N TYR A 136 2.05 0.20 -4.02
CA TYR A 136 2.86 0.56 -5.18
C TYR A 136 4.33 0.29 -4.94
N HIS A 137 4.95 -0.27 -5.96
CA HIS A 137 6.37 -0.53 -6.10
C HIS A 137 6.86 -0.12 -7.49
N GLN A 138 8.16 -0.21 -7.74
CA GLN A 138 8.82 -0.01 -9.03
C GLN A 138 9.90 -1.10 -9.20
N GLN A 139 10.30 -1.49 -10.45
CA GLN A 139 10.02 -0.81 -11.73
C GLN A 139 9.66 -1.80 -12.87
N ILE A 140 8.93 -2.86 -12.58
CA ILE A 140 8.75 -3.99 -13.52
C ILE A 140 7.62 -3.72 -14.54
N GLY A 141 6.63 -2.88 -14.21
CA GLY A 141 5.50 -2.56 -15.07
C GLY A 141 4.44 -3.67 -15.14
N ILE A 142 4.02 -4.21 -13.98
CA ILE A 142 3.02 -5.28 -13.90
C ILE A 142 2.04 -5.07 -12.74
N THR A 143 0.85 -5.64 -12.85
CA THR A 143 -0.01 -5.94 -11.70
C THR A 143 0.33 -7.33 -11.18
N VAL A 144 0.65 -7.47 -9.90
CA VAL A 144 1.14 -8.73 -9.33
C VAL A 144 -0.03 -9.58 -8.85
N ARG A 145 -0.08 -10.86 -9.27
CA ARG A 145 -1.02 -11.86 -8.71
C ARG A 145 -0.69 -12.08 -7.25
N ALA A 146 -1.61 -11.74 -6.36
CA ALA A 146 -1.46 -11.94 -4.92
C ALA A 146 -2.30 -13.14 -4.46
N ARG A 147 -1.73 -13.99 -3.62
CA ARG A 147 -2.47 -15.08 -2.97
C ARG A 147 -3.44 -14.49 -1.92
N GLY A 148 -4.65 -15.02 -1.90
CA GLY A 148 -5.69 -14.58 -0.96
C GLY A 148 -6.45 -13.33 -1.42
N ALA A 149 -6.08 -12.69 -2.53
CA ALA A 149 -6.86 -11.65 -3.17
C ALA A 149 -7.79 -12.22 -4.25
N ASP A 150 -8.93 -11.58 -4.47
CA ASP A 150 -9.85 -11.94 -5.56
C ASP A 150 -9.17 -11.71 -6.92
N PRO A 151 -8.99 -12.75 -7.75
CA PRO A 151 -8.36 -12.64 -9.05
C PRO A 151 -9.08 -11.68 -10.00
N SER A 152 -10.41 -11.49 -9.84
CA SER A 152 -11.21 -10.62 -10.69
C SER A 152 -10.91 -9.13 -10.41
N VAL A 153 -10.61 -8.78 -9.16
CA VAL A 153 -10.19 -7.43 -8.75
C VAL A 153 -8.85 -7.07 -9.40
N MET A 154 -7.88 -7.98 -9.33
CA MET A 154 -6.56 -7.77 -9.94
C MET A 154 -6.64 -7.70 -11.49
N ARG A 155 -7.47 -8.53 -12.13
CA ARG A 155 -7.72 -8.46 -13.57
C ARG A 155 -8.36 -7.13 -13.99
N ASP A 156 -9.32 -6.64 -13.21
CA ASP A 156 -9.99 -5.37 -13.50
C ASP A 156 -9.00 -4.20 -13.38
N TYR A 157 -8.16 -4.19 -12.33
CA TYR A 157 -7.11 -3.19 -12.20
C TYR A 157 -6.11 -3.24 -13.38
N ALA A 158 -5.61 -4.43 -13.72
CA ALA A 158 -4.67 -4.63 -14.81
C ALA A 158 -5.22 -4.11 -16.16
N ARG A 159 -6.49 -4.43 -16.46
CA ARG A 159 -7.17 -3.95 -17.67
C ARG A 159 -7.26 -2.41 -17.70
N ARG A 160 -7.65 -1.78 -16.59
CA ARG A 160 -7.83 -0.32 -16.50
C ARG A 160 -6.52 0.44 -16.64
N THR A 161 -5.42 -0.13 -16.16
CA THR A 161 -4.11 0.52 -16.16
C THR A 161 -3.22 0.13 -17.34
N GLY A 162 -3.61 -0.88 -18.13
CA GLY A 162 -2.78 -1.43 -19.20
C GLY A 162 -1.54 -2.18 -18.70
N LEU A 163 -1.44 -2.46 -17.40
CA LEU A 163 -0.34 -3.24 -16.83
C LEU A 163 -0.70 -4.73 -16.88
N PRO A 164 0.15 -5.61 -17.46
CA PRO A 164 -0.14 -7.03 -17.53
C PRO A 164 -0.20 -7.66 -16.13
N LEU A 165 -1.14 -8.58 -15.95
CA LEU A 165 -1.25 -9.36 -14.71
C LEU A 165 -0.26 -10.53 -14.74
N ARG A 166 0.73 -10.54 -13.84
CA ARG A 166 1.82 -11.53 -13.78
C ARG A 166 2.01 -12.04 -12.35
N SER A 167 2.62 -13.21 -12.23
CA SER A 167 3.07 -13.75 -10.95
C SER A 167 4.53 -13.39 -10.70
N LEU A 168 4.86 -13.07 -9.46
CA LEU A 168 6.21 -13.00 -8.95
C LEU A 168 6.52 -14.20 -8.06
N PRO A 169 7.80 -14.47 -7.76
CA PRO A 169 8.16 -15.44 -6.74
C PRO A 169 7.39 -15.21 -5.44
N ASN A 170 7.08 -16.29 -4.73
CA ASN A 170 6.29 -16.20 -3.50
C ASN A 170 7.17 -15.70 -2.35
N TYR A 171 7.38 -14.40 -2.31
CA TYR A 171 8.12 -13.75 -1.24
C TYR A 171 7.42 -13.90 0.12
N ARG A 172 8.24 -13.97 1.17
CA ARG A 172 7.80 -14.14 2.56
C ARG A 172 7.86 -12.81 3.30
N GLY A 173 7.11 -12.66 4.39
CA GLY A 173 7.11 -11.46 5.22
C GLY A 173 6.64 -10.20 4.50
N THR A 174 5.78 -10.33 3.48
CA THR A 174 5.28 -9.19 2.70
C THR A 174 4.05 -8.55 3.33
N ALA A 175 3.87 -7.25 3.11
CA ALA A 175 2.70 -6.48 3.55
C ALA A 175 1.40 -7.08 2.99
N VAL A 176 1.37 -7.36 1.69
CA VAL A 176 0.21 -7.93 0.98
C VAL A 176 -0.14 -9.33 1.49
N GLY A 177 0.85 -10.20 1.65
CA GLY A 177 0.63 -11.55 2.15
C GLY A 177 0.07 -11.55 3.58
N TRP A 178 0.56 -10.64 4.43
CA TRP A 178 0.07 -10.45 5.78
C TRP A 178 -1.35 -9.86 5.81
N GLN A 179 -1.63 -8.83 5.00
CA GLN A 179 -2.96 -8.22 4.94
C GLN A 179 -4.02 -9.22 4.47
N ASN A 180 -3.77 -9.95 3.37
CA ASN A 180 -4.70 -10.96 2.86
C ASN A 180 -4.95 -12.10 3.86
N ARG A 181 -3.96 -12.45 4.68
CA ARG A 181 -4.14 -13.42 5.77
C ARG A 181 -4.99 -12.87 6.91
N LEU A 182 -4.82 -11.58 7.23
CA LEU A 182 -5.56 -10.90 8.32
C LEU A 182 -7.01 -10.61 7.92
N ILE A 183 -7.25 -10.30 6.64
CA ILE A 183 -8.57 -9.88 6.11
C ILE A 183 -8.92 -10.77 4.89
N PRO A 184 -9.35 -12.03 5.11
CA PRO A 184 -9.60 -12.96 4.01
C PRO A 184 -10.72 -12.54 3.07
N ALA A 185 -11.67 -11.72 3.53
CA ALA A 185 -12.76 -11.16 2.71
C ALA A 185 -12.33 -9.95 1.88
N GLY A 186 -11.12 -9.43 2.09
CA GLY A 186 -10.56 -8.31 1.34
C GLY A 186 -9.66 -8.78 0.20
N SER A 187 -9.13 -7.81 -0.53
CA SER A 187 -8.12 -8.04 -1.56
C SER A 187 -6.99 -7.03 -1.45
N ALA A 188 -5.79 -7.48 -1.16
CA ALA A 188 -4.59 -6.67 -1.25
C ALA A 188 -3.65 -7.20 -2.32
N PHE A 189 -3.04 -6.31 -3.11
CA PHE A 189 -2.08 -6.68 -4.13
C PHE A 189 -1.03 -5.59 -4.37
N VAL A 190 0.07 -6.00 -5.00
CA VAL A 190 1.16 -5.11 -5.40
C VAL A 190 0.93 -4.66 -6.85
N VAL A 191 1.24 -3.40 -7.10
CA VAL A 191 1.40 -2.84 -8.43
C VAL A 191 2.85 -2.40 -8.59
N GLU A 192 3.58 -3.08 -9.43
CA GLU A 192 4.90 -2.68 -9.88
C GLU A 192 4.74 -1.67 -11.02
N LEU A 193 4.93 -0.41 -10.72
CA LEU A 193 4.88 0.66 -11.73
C LEU A 193 6.07 0.53 -12.68
N ARG A 194 5.98 1.16 -13.85
CA ARG A 194 7.12 1.29 -14.76
C ARG A 194 8.16 2.23 -14.18
N ALA A 195 9.39 2.17 -14.68
CA ALA A 195 10.41 3.16 -14.37
C ALA A 195 9.94 4.58 -14.72
N GLY A 196 10.42 5.56 -13.96
CA GLY A 196 10.05 6.96 -14.14
C GLY A 196 8.72 7.34 -13.50
N ARG A 197 8.02 8.31 -14.10
CA ARG A 197 6.76 8.84 -13.58
C ARG A 197 5.58 7.93 -13.91
N ALA A 198 4.75 7.66 -12.91
CA ALA A 198 3.50 6.93 -13.12
C ALA A 198 2.43 7.84 -13.76
N PRO A 199 1.54 7.30 -14.63
CA PRO A 199 0.34 7.99 -15.09
C PRO A 199 -0.69 8.06 -13.94
N ALA A 200 -0.47 8.97 -13.00
CA ALA A 200 -1.18 9.04 -11.71
C ALA A 200 -2.71 9.07 -11.87
N LYS A 201 -3.23 9.77 -12.91
CA LYS A 201 -4.67 9.81 -13.18
C LYS A 201 -5.23 8.43 -13.48
N THR A 202 -4.61 7.68 -14.39
CA THR A 202 -5.05 6.34 -14.79
C THR A 202 -5.10 5.38 -13.59
N HIS A 203 -4.08 5.40 -12.74
CA HIS A 203 -4.03 4.56 -11.55
C HIS A 203 -5.04 5.01 -10.48
N ALA A 204 -5.22 6.31 -10.26
CA ALA A 204 -6.22 6.82 -9.32
C ALA A 204 -7.64 6.47 -9.77
N ASP A 205 -7.96 6.64 -11.05
CA ASP A 205 -9.27 6.25 -11.61
C ASP A 205 -9.52 4.74 -11.46
N ALA A 206 -8.49 3.91 -11.64
CA ALA A 206 -8.58 2.46 -11.41
C ALA A 206 -8.87 2.13 -9.95
N VAL A 207 -8.20 2.79 -8.99
CA VAL A 207 -8.49 2.64 -7.55
C VAL A 207 -9.95 2.96 -7.24
N LEU A 208 -10.44 4.13 -7.69
CA LEU A 208 -11.82 4.56 -7.45
C LEU A 208 -12.85 3.62 -8.11
N ALA A 209 -12.57 3.11 -9.30
CA ALA A 209 -13.43 2.14 -9.96
C ALA A 209 -13.53 0.81 -9.19
N LEU A 210 -12.41 0.31 -8.65
CA LEU A 210 -12.41 -0.87 -7.78
C LEU A 210 -13.14 -0.60 -6.46
N ALA A 211 -12.95 0.59 -5.87
CA ALA A 211 -13.65 1.00 -4.66
C ALA A 211 -15.18 0.96 -4.83
N ARG A 212 -15.70 1.46 -5.96
CA ARG A 212 -17.13 1.36 -6.31
C ARG A 212 -17.65 -0.07 -6.37
N ARG A 213 -16.82 -1.03 -6.78
CA ARG A 213 -17.19 -2.44 -6.85
C ARG A 213 -17.44 -3.03 -5.45
N TYR A 214 -16.68 -2.61 -4.44
CA TYR A 214 -16.86 -3.04 -3.05
C TYR A 214 -18.02 -2.32 -2.34
N ALA A 215 -18.44 -1.16 -2.83
CA ALA A 215 -19.56 -0.38 -2.27
C ALA A 215 -20.94 -0.86 -2.73
N ARG A 216 -21.00 -1.69 -3.77
CA ARG A 216 -22.25 -2.32 -4.28
C ARG A 216 -22.58 -3.57 -3.49
#